data_c8c9eab0585f1ab77a2487c8f1685661
#
_entry.id   c8c9eab0585f1ab77a2487c8f1685661
#
_cell.length_a   1.000
_cell.length_b   1.000
_cell.length_c   1.000
_cell.angle_alpha   90.00
_cell.angle_beta   90.00
_cell.angle_gamma   90.00
#
_symmetry.space_group_name_H-M   'P 1'
#
loop_
_entity.id
_entity.type
_entity.pdbx_description
1 polymer ?
#
loop_
_entity_poly.entity_id
_entity_poly.type
_entity_poly.pdbx_seq_one_letter_code
_entity_poly.pdbx_strand_id
1 'polypeptide(L)'
;ISLVVSTACAHAQNVININASAKVVVPADQISFSINLNAEAENPQEAYDLHKKREQVLVELLKKHDVEEENINFEPISISRISHSQYSSSSKDVVRTTQNVTLSLDDFDTYEQIQLTLIGSDFDEFNGNFMSSEAERGEEQALQQALTTAREKAATIAQATGLSISGIKNISYSYNQSGPRPLMERSAMKASNSLMDFAQTVSVSANVSVTYNFQQ
;
A
#
# COMPACT_ATOMS: atom_id res chain seq x y z
N ILE A 1 -30.43 -64.61 -1.04
CA ILE A 1 -29.49 -63.49 -1.29
C ILE A 1 -30.16 -62.26 -0.73
N SER A 2 -29.74 -61.83 0.47
CA SER A 2 -30.26 -60.63 1.14
C SER A 2 -29.41 -59.42 0.74
N LEU A 3 -30.02 -58.46 0.04
CA LEU A 3 -29.39 -57.24 -0.40
C LEU A 3 -29.44 -56.19 0.74
N VAL A 4 -28.33 -55.95 1.41
CA VAL A 4 -28.21 -54.88 2.42
C VAL A 4 -27.95 -53.56 1.67
N VAL A 5 -29.00 -52.72 1.56
CA VAL A 5 -28.88 -51.36 1.05
C VAL A 5 -28.38 -50.49 2.18
N SER A 6 -27.08 -50.13 2.13
CA SER A 6 -26.47 -49.18 3.03
C SER A 6 -26.86 -47.76 2.59
N THR A 7 -27.83 -47.14 3.23
CA THR A 7 -28.16 -45.71 3.05
C THR A 7 -27.11 -44.89 3.73
N ALA A 8 -26.16 -44.34 2.94
CA ALA A 8 -25.27 -43.29 3.41
C ALA A 8 -26.10 -42.01 3.65
N CYS A 9 -26.38 -41.69 4.91
CA CYS A 9 -26.93 -40.41 5.30
C CYS A 9 -25.86 -39.32 4.99
N ALA A 10 -26.04 -38.63 3.88
CA ALA A 10 -25.31 -37.38 3.64
C ALA A 10 -25.74 -36.39 4.72
N HIS A 11 -24.91 -36.18 5.72
CA HIS A 11 -25.10 -35.09 6.68
C HIS A 11 -24.93 -33.79 5.93
N ALA A 12 -26.03 -33.09 5.64
CA ALA A 12 -25.98 -31.71 5.16
C ALA A 12 -25.29 -30.88 6.22
N GLN A 13 -24.05 -30.45 5.93
CA GLN A 13 -23.33 -29.54 6.82
C GLN A 13 -24.03 -28.18 6.74
N ASN A 14 -24.73 -27.81 7.80
CA ASN A 14 -25.29 -26.48 7.96
C ASN A 14 -24.12 -25.51 8.18
N VAL A 15 -23.71 -24.78 7.15
CA VAL A 15 -22.62 -23.82 7.20
C VAL A 15 -23.11 -22.44 6.81
N ILE A 16 -22.55 -21.42 7.45
CA ILE A 16 -22.79 -20.03 7.09
C ILE A 16 -21.45 -19.34 6.88
N ASN A 17 -21.33 -18.60 5.78
CA ASN A 17 -20.20 -17.75 5.50
C ASN A 17 -20.53 -16.32 5.96
N ILE A 18 -19.69 -15.77 6.83
CA ILE A 18 -19.78 -14.41 7.36
C ILE A 18 -18.61 -13.60 6.88
N ASN A 19 -18.93 -12.49 6.21
CA ASN A 19 -17.94 -11.48 5.87
C ASN A 19 -18.05 -10.30 6.86
N ALA A 20 -16.90 -9.89 7.38
CA ALA A 20 -16.77 -8.73 8.24
C ALA A 20 -15.50 -7.97 7.91
N SER A 21 -15.51 -6.68 8.21
CA SER A 21 -14.34 -5.81 8.07
C SER A 21 -14.27 -4.85 9.24
N ALA A 22 -13.06 -4.46 9.58
CA ALA A 22 -12.82 -3.39 10.53
C ALA A 22 -11.70 -2.49 10.02
N LYS A 23 -11.66 -1.27 10.53
CA LYS A 23 -10.72 -0.24 10.13
C LYS A 23 -10.14 0.42 11.38
N VAL A 24 -8.83 0.54 11.43
CA VAL A 24 -8.07 1.26 12.43
C VAL A 24 -7.35 2.43 11.76
N VAL A 25 -7.27 3.55 12.47
CA VAL A 25 -6.54 4.73 12.01
C VAL A 25 -5.34 4.91 12.93
N VAL A 26 -4.16 5.00 12.35
CA VAL A 26 -2.88 5.21 13.06
C VAL A 26 -2.25 6.52 12.62
N PRO A 27 -1.44 7.20 13.46
CA PRO A 27 -0.70 8.39 13.04
C PRO A 27 0.22 8.06 11.88
N ALA A 28 0.38 9.00 10.94
CA ALA A 28 1.46 8.94 9.96
C ALA A 28 2.69 9.62 10.58
N ASP A 29 3.78 8.89 10.68
CA ASP A 29 5.05 9.33 11.24
C ASP A 29 6.23 9.14 10.27
N GLN A 30 5.93 8.64 9.07
CA GLN A 30 6.91 8.37 8.02
C GLN A 30 6.36 8.75 6.65
N ILE A 31 7.26 9.06 5.71
CA ILE A 31 6.97 9.20 4.29
C ILE A 31 7.84 8.22 3.49
N SER A 32 7.19 7.40 2.66
CA SER A 32 7.86 6.69 1.57
C SER A 32 7.88 7.61 0.36
N PHE A 33 9.06 8.08 -0.04
CA PHE A 33 9.25 9.03 -1.12
C PHE A 33 9.90 8.33 -2.32
N SER A 34 9.16 8.20 -3.40
CA SER A 34 9.59 7.52 -4.62
C SER A 34 10.03 8.54 -5.67
N ILE A 35 11.24 8.37 -6.21
CA ILE A 35 11.86 9.22 -7.23
C ILE A 35 12.15 8.33 -8.43
N ASN A 36 11.62 8.67 -9.60
CA ASN A 36 11.91 7.97 -10.84
C ASN A 36 13.01 8.72 -11.62
N LEU A 37 14.18 8.10 -11.67
CA LEU A 37 15.28 8.56 -12.52
C LEU A 37 15.06 8.05 -13.94
N ASN A 38 14.98 8.95 -14.90
CA ASN A 38 14.89 8.61 -16.30
C ASN A 38 15.87 9.44 -17.15
N ALA A 39 16.29 8.90 -18.28
CA ALA A 39 17.04 9.63 -19.30
C ALA A 39 16.74 9.05 -20.67
N GLU A 40 16.74 9.90 -21.69
CA GLU A 40 16.50 9.50 -23.08
C GLU A 40 17.61 9.99 -23.98
N ALA A 41 18.03 9.13 -24.94
CA ALA A 41 18.98 9.49 -25.98
C ALA A 41 18.76 8.63 -27.24
N GLU A 42 19.46 8.96 -28.34
CA GLU A 42 19.35 8.20 -29.60
C GLU A 42 19.99 6.80 -29.50
N ASN A 43 20.97 6.61 -28.61
CA ASN A 43 21.66 5.32 -28.43
C ASN A 43 21.78 4.93 -26.96
N PRO A 44 21.96 3.61 -26.66
CA PRO A 44 22.01 3.11 -25.28
C PRO A 44 23.13 3.70 -24.42
N GLN A 45 24.31 3.91 -25.00
CA GLN A 45 25.46 4.43 -24.25
C GLN A 45 25.22 5.85 -23.77
N GLU A 46 24.72 6.69 -24.65
CA GLU A 46 24.41 8.08 -24.35
C GLU A 46 23.27 8.21 -23.31
N ALA A 47 22.21 7.39 -23.45
CA ALA A 47 21.13 7.33 -22.46
C ALA A 47 21.67 6.92 -21.08
N TYR A 48 22.54 5.92 -21.03
CA TYR A 48 23.17 5.47 -19.79
C TYR A 48 24.05 6.54 -19.17
N ASP A 49 24.87 7.23 -19.97
CA ASP A 49 25.78 8.30 -19.48
C ASP A 49 24.98 9.50 -18.92
N LEU A 50 23.86 9.85 -19.55
CA LEU A 50 22.93 10.85 -19.04
C LEU A 50 22.27 10.40 -17.74
N HIS A 51 21.83 9.15 -17.67
CA HIS A 51 21.25 8.57 -16.46
C HIS A 51 22.23 8.64 -15.29
N LYS A 52 23.49 8.22 -15.50
CA LYS A 52 24.53 8.27 -14.46
C LYS A 52 24.83 9.70 -13.96
N LYS A 53 24.71 10.70 -14.80
CA LYS A 53 24.80 12.10 -14.38
C LYS A 53 23.63 12.50 -13.46
N ARG A 54 22.40 12.11 -13.81
CA ARG A 54 21.23 12.38 -12.95
C ARG A 54 21.31 11.63 -11.62
N GLU A 55 21.74 10.36 -11.66
CA GLU A 55 21.98 9.57 -10.44
C GLU A 55 23.00 10.26 -9.52
N GLN A 56 24.09 10.79 -10.09
CA GLN A 56 25.12 11.52 -9.32
C GLN A 56 24.55 12.78 -8.65
N VAL A 57 23.72 13.55 -9.36
CA VAL A 57 23.03 14.72 -8.80
C VAL A 57 22.11 14.31 -7.65
N LEU A 58 21.36 13.21 -7.79
CA LEU A 58 20.51 12.69 -6.71
C LEU A 58 21.34 12.28 -5.49
N VAL A 59 22.44 11.55 -5.68
CA VAL A 59 23.33 11.13 -4.58
C VAL A 59 23.89 12.33 -3.82
N GLU A 60 24.33 13.37 -4.53
CA GLU A 60 24.83 14.61 -3.91
C GLU A 60 23.73 15.32 -3.10
N LEU A 61 22.50 15.34 -3.62
CA LEU A 61 21.33 15.89 -2.95
C LEU A 61 21.01 15.12 -1.67
N LEU A 62 20.95 13.79 -1.72
CA LEU A 62 20.65 12.96 -0.56
C LEU A 62 21.70 13.13 0.55
N LYS A 63 22.99 13.21 0.17
CA LYS A 63 24.08 13.52 1.11
C LYS A 63 23.95 14.89 1.74
N LYS A 64 23.52 15.91 0.99
CA LYS A 64 23.31 17.27 1.49
C LYS A 64 22.21 17.34 2.55
N HIS A 65 21.22 16.47 2.47
CA HIS A 65 20.12 16.38 3.41
C HIS A 65 20.32 15.29 4.48
N ASP A 66 21.54 14.78 4.63
CA ASP A 66 21.93 13.77 5.62
C ASP A 66 21.03 12.53 5.62
N VAL A 67 20.54 12.11 4.42
CA VAL A 67 19.74 10.89 4.27
C VAL A 67 20.65 9.68 4.44
N GLU A 68 20.35 8.84 5.42
CA GLU A 68 21.14 7.66 5.75
C GLU A 68 20.96 6.56 4.69
N GLU A 69 22.03 5.79 4.42
CA GLU A 69 22.03 4.75 3.38
C GLU A 69 20.98 3.66 3.62
N GLU A 70 20.68 3.34 4.88
CA GLU A 70 19.65 2.35 5.25
C GLU A 70 18.22 2.79 4.89
N ASN A 71 18.01 4.09 4.72
CA ASN A 71 16.74 4.70 4.31
C ASN A 71 16.59 4.82 2.79
N ILE A 72 17.60 4.37 2.02
CA ILE A 72 17.61 4.45 0.57
C ILE A 72 17.50 3.04 -0.02
N ASN A 73 16.45 2.80 -0.78
CA ASN A 73 16.29 1.60 -1.59
C ASN A 73 16.24 1.98 -3.07
N PHE A 74 16.89 1.20 -3.93
CA PHE A 74 16.90 1.46 -5.37
C PHE A 74 16.83 0.18 -6.19
N GLU A 75 16.22 0.28 -7.35
CA GLU A 75 16.16 -0.79 -8.34
C GLU A 75 17.32 -0.71 -9.33
N PRO A 76 17.70 -1.81 -9.98
CA PRO A 76 18.65 -1.77 -11.10
C PRO A 76 18.14 -0.90 -12.25
N ILE A 77 19.07 -0.27 -12.98
CA ILE A 77 18.74 0.52 -14.18
C ILE A 77 18.12 -0.39 -15.24
N SER A 78 16.93 -0.04 -15.71
CA SER A 78 16.28 -0.66 -16.87
C SER A 78 16.54 0.18 -18.11
N ILE A 79 16.85 -0.48 -19.24
CA ILE A 79 17.09 0.18 -20.53
C ILE A 79 16.11 -0.40 -21.54
N SER A 80 15.33 0.47 -22.19
CA SER A 80 14.35 0.08 -23.19
C SER A 80 14.38 1.01 -24.38
N ARG A 81 14.06 0.47 -25.58
CA ARG A 81 13.85 1.28 -26.78
C ARG A 81 12.36 1.62 -26.87
N ILE A 82 12.05 2.90 -27.01
CA ILE A 82 10.69 3.39 -27.19
C ILE A 82 10.55 4.03 -28.56
N SER A 83 9.47 3.72 -29.24
CA SER A 83 9.11 4.29 -30.52
C SER A 83 7.99 5.29 -30.33
N HIS A 84 8.24 6.56 -30.54
CA HIS A 84 7.21 7.60 -30.52
C HIS A 84 6.42 7.56 -31.82
N SER A 85 5.68 6.47 -32.05
CA SER A 85 4.77 6.36 -33.19
C SER A 85 3.35 6.58 -32.73
N GLN A 86 2.75 7.73 -33.14
CA GLN A 86 1.35 7.67 -33.56
C GLN A 86 0.87 8.77 -34.51
N TYR A 87 1.51 9.95 -34.62
CA TYR A 87 0.97 11.01 -35.48
C TYR A 87 2.00 11.91 -36.20
N SER A 88 3.25 11.51 -36.30
CA SER A 88 4.28 12.29 -37.01
C SER A 88 5.11 11.41 -37.95
N SER A 89 5.28 11.87 -39.17
CA SER A 89 6.06 11.21 -40.25
C SER A 89 7.56 11.17 -40.00
N SER A 90 8.05 11.50 -38.80
CA SER A 90 9.46 11.44 -38.40
C SER A 90 9.58 10.97 -36.93
N SER A 91 9.08 9.76 -36.63
CA SER A 91 9.33 9.17 -35.31
C SER A 91 10.75 8.64 -35.27
N LYS A 92 11.64 9.26 -34.50
CA LYS A 92 12.92 8.66 -34.14
C LYS A 92 12.70 7.72 -32.95
N ASP A 93 13.19 6.50 -33.06
CA ASP A 93 13.32 5.60 -31.92
C ASP A 93 14.31 6.22 -30.93
N VAL A 94 13.94 6.30 -29.68
CA VAL A 94 14.83 6.71 -28.60
C VAL A 94 15.03 5.57 -27.62
N VAL A 95 16.17 5.58 -26.97
CA VAL A 95 16.46 4.68 -25.84
C VAL A 95 16.17 5.44 -24.55
N ARG A 96 15.35 4.84 -23.70
CA ARG A 96 15.03 5.33 -22.36
C ARG A 96 15.67 4.42 -21.31
N THR A 97 16.27 5.05 -20.32
CA THR A 97 16.67 4.39 -19.07
C THR A 97 15.68 4.79 -17.97
N THR A 98 15.40 3.87 -17.06
CA THR A 98 14.57 4.13 -15.87
C THR A 98 15.17 3.45 -14.65
N GLN A 99 15.09 4.10 -13.52
CA GLN A 99 15.47 3.55 -12.22
C GLN A 99 14.59 4.16 -11.15
N ASN A 100 13.99 3.34 -10.29
CA ASN A 100 13.23 3.82 -9.16
C ASN A 100 14.12 3.85 -7.92
N VAL A 101 14.09 4.98 -7.20
CA VAL A 101 14.75 5.18 -5.90
C VAL A 101 13.67 5.51 -4.89
N THR A 102 13.61 4.77 -3.79
CA THR A 102 12.65 5.00 -2.71
C THR A 102 13.39 5.37 -1.44
N LEU A 103 12.98 6.47 -0.83
CA LEU A 103 13.48 6.94 0.45
C LEU A 103 12.43 6.68 1.53
N SER A 104 12.86 6.30 2.72
CA SER A 104 12.03 6.26 3.92
C SER A 104 12.43 7.40 4.83
N LEU A 105 11.54 8.36 5.05
CA LEU A 105 11.81 9.58 5.83
C LEU A 105 10.83 9.64 7.00
N ASP A 106 11.32 9.88 8.20
CA ASP A 106 10.56 10.10 9.42
C ASP A 106 10.42 11.59 9.79
N ASP A 107 11.16 12.47 9.08
CA ASP A 107 11.07 13.92 9.20
C ASP A 107 10.39 14.52 7.97
N PHE A 108 9.23 15.14 8.18
CA PHE A 108 8.43 15.75 7.11
C PHE A 108 9.03 17.05 6.60
N ASP A 109 9.81 17.76 7.42
CA ASP A 109 10.53 18.96 7.00
C ASP A 109 11.65 18.61 6.02
N THR A 110 12.38 17.53 6.30
CA THR A 110 13.40 16.98 5.38
C THR A 110 12.78 16.55 4.06
N TYR A 111 11.60 15.89 4.09
CA TYR A 111 10.87 15.56 2.87
C TYR A 111 10.55 16.79 2.02
N GLU A 112 10.02 17.88 2.61
CA GLU A 112 9.67 19.10 1.87
C GLU A 112 10.92 19.76 1.27
N GLN A 113 12.03 19.80 2.00
CA GLN A 113 13.30 20.33 1.51
C GLN A 113 13.87 19.53 0.34
N ILE A 114 13.84 18.19 0.43
CA ILE A 114 14.26 17.31 -0.67
C ILE A 114 13.37 17.55 -1.90
N GLN A 115 12.05 17.61 -1.73
CA GLN A 115 11.10 17.88 -2.81
C GLN A 115 11.41 19.19 -3.53
N LEU A 116 11.64 20.28 -2.79
CA LEU A 116 12.00 21.58 -3.36
C LEU A 116 13.33 21.53 -4.12
N THR A 117 14.30 20.78 -3.59
CA THR A 117 15.61 20.65 -4.24
C THR A 117 15.53 19.81 -5.51
N LEU A 118 14.71 18.77 -5.54
CA LEU A 118 14.45 17.96 -6.76
C LEU A 118 13.83 18.83 -7.87
N ILE A 119 12.82 19.63 -7.53
CA ILE A 119 12.21 20.58 -8.49
C ILE A 119 13.26 21.53 -9.07
N GLY A 120 14.14 22.07 -8.22
CA GLY A 120 15.22 22.95 -8.64
C GLY A 120 16.32 22.28 -9.45
N SER A 121 16.36 20.95 -9.49
CA SER A 121 17.36 20.12 -10.20
C SER A 121 16.76 19.37 -11.39
N ASP A 122 15.63 19.82 -11.93
CA ASP A 122 14.93 19.26 -13.10
C ASP A 122 14.50 17.80 -12.94
N PHE A 123 14.19 17.37 -11.71
CA PHE A 123 13.48 16.12 -11.47
C PHE A 123 11.98 16.37 -11.50
N ASP A 124 11.27 15.64 -12.35
CA ASP A 124 9.86 15.83 -12.67
C ASP A 124 8.97 14.62 -12.33
N GLU A 125 9.57 13.48 -12.01
CA GLU A 125 8.84 12.25 -11.66
C GLU A 125 9.16 11.79 -10.24
N PHE A 126 8.38 12.25 -9.28
CA PHE A 126 8.47 11.79 -7.89
C PHE A 126 7.13 11.91 -7.17
N ASN A 127 6.91 11.07 -6.17
CA ASN A 127 5.74 11.12 -5.31
C ASN A 127 6.07 10.70 -3.88
N GLY A 128 5.27 11.18 -2.92
CA GLY A 128 5.36 10.79 -1.52
C GLY A 128 4.07 10.11 -1.06
N ASN A 129 4.21 9.07 -0.22
CA ASN A 129 3.11 8.40 0.44
C ASN A 129 3.35 8.38 1.94
N PHE A 130 2.36 8.83 2.71
CA PHE A 130 2.41 8.74 4.16
C PHE A 130 2.36 7.29 4.63
N MET A 131 3.23 6.97 5.56
CA MET A 131 3.37 5.66 6.17
C MET A 131 3.26 5.79 7.69
N SER A 132 3.12 4.67 8.38
CA SER A 132 3.10 4.63 9.83
C SER A 132 3.96 3.49 10.34
N SER A 133 4.82 3.77 11.29
CA SER A 133 5.55 2.73 12.04
C SER A 133 4.61 1.83 12.83
N GLU A 134 3.40 2.31 13.15
CA GLU A 134 2.35 1.55 13.83
C GLU A 134 1.41 0.78 12.87
N ALA A 135 1.70 0.73 11.57
CA ALA A 135 0.80 0.11 10.58
C ALA A 135 0.53 -1.37 10.90
N GLU A 136 1.56 -2.15 11.20
CA GLU A 136 1.45 -3.58 11.55
C GLU A 136 0.57 -3.80 12.80
N ARG A 137 0.77 -2.99 13.84
CA ARG A 137 -0.08 -3.01 15.04
C ARG A 137 -1.53 -2.64 14.71
N GLY A 138 -1.72 -1.67 13.80
CA GLY A 138 -3.04 -1.31 13.29
C GLY A 138 -3.70 -2.46 12.54
N GLU A 139 -2.96 -3.24 11.77
CA GLU A 139 -3.44 -4.45 11.06
C GLU A 139 -3.93 -5.51 12.04
N GLU A 140 -3.14 -5.80 13.08
CA GLU A 140 -3.53 -6.76 14.12
C GLU A 140 -4.80 -6.33 14.84
N GLN A 141 -4.93 -5.06 15.20
CA GLN A 141 -6.12 -4.53 15.84
C GLN A 141 -7.35 -4.59 14.92
N ALA A 142 -7.19 -4.24 13.64
CA ALA A 142 -8.26 -4.34 12.65
C ALA A 142 -8.72 -5.79 12.47
N LEU A 143 -7.78 -6.76 12.41
CA LEU A 143 -8.10 -8.17 12.32
C LEU A 143 -8.90 -8.65 13.54
N GLN A 144 -8.48 -8.32 14.74
CA GLN A 144 -9.19 -8.70 15.98
C GLN A 144 -10.62 -8.15 16.00
N GLN A 145 -10.80 -6.88 15.60
CA GLN A 145 -12.12 -6.27 15.51
C GLN A 145 -13.00 -6.92 14.45
N ALA A 146 -12.44 -7.22 13.27
CA ALA A 146 -13.16 -7.89 12.18
C ALA A 146 -13.60 -9.30 12.58
N LEU A 147 -12.74 -10.08 13.24
CA LEU A 147 -13.08 -11.42 13.76
C LEU A 147 -14.15 -11.36 14.84
N THR A 148 -14.09 -10.39 15.75
CA THR A 148 -15.12 -10.14 16.76
C THR A 148 -16.46 -9.85 16.09
N THR A 149 -16.49 -8.95 15.11
CA THR A 149 -17.69 -8.61 14.36
C THR A 149 -18.25 -9.83 13.60
N ALA A 150 -17.41 -10.67 13.02
CA ALA A 150 -17.83 -11.90 12.34
C ALA A 150 -18.50 -12.87 13.33
N ARG A 151 -17.92 -13.05 14.53
CA ARG A 151 -18.46 -13.91 15.57
C ARG A 151 -19.81 -13.40 16.10
N GLU A 152 -19.96 -12.10 16.32
CA GLU A 152 -21.21 -11.49 16.76
C GLU A 152 -22.32 -11.66 15.72
N LYS A 153 -22.03 -11.46 14.44
CA LYS A 153 -22.97 -11.74 13.34
C LYS A 153 -23.40 -13.20 13.32
N ALA A 154 -22.44 -14.14 13.46
CA ALA A 154 -22.74 -15.56 13.50
C ALA A 154 -23.63 -15.93 14.69
N ALA A 155 -23.35 -15.37 15.89
CA ALA A 155 -24.16 -15.58 17.08
C ALA A 155 -25.59 -15.05 16.90
N THR A 156 -25.74 -13.86 16.32
CA THR A 156 -27.06 -13.28 16.02
C THR A 156 -27.88 -14.18 15.09
N ILE A 157 -27.25 -14.73 14.04
CA ILE A 157 -27.92 -15.65 13.10
C ILE A 157 -28.30 -16.95 13.81
N ALA A 158 -27.39 -17.52 14.61
CA ALA A 158 -27.64 -18.73 15.39
C ALA A 158 -28.87 -18.56 16.28
N GLN A 159 -28.92 -17.45 17.04
CA GLN A 159 -30.06 -17.14 17.90
C GLN A 159 -31.39 -17.01 17.12
N ALA A 160 -31.36 -16.28 16.01
CA ALA A 160 -32.56 -16.03 15.19
C ALA A 160 -33.09 -17.28 14.51
N THR A 161 -32.23 -18.29 14.25
CA THR A 161 -32.58 -19.53 13.55
C THR A 161 -32.80 -20.73 14.50
N GLY A 162 -32.57 -20.55 15.80
CA GLY A 162 -32.65 -21.66 16.78
C GLY A 162 -31.50 -22.67 16.63
N LEU A 163 -30.43 -22.33 15.95
CA LEU A 163 -29.22 -23.14 15.78
C LEU A 163 -28.14 -22.75 16.78
N SER A 164 -27.15 -23.62 16.97
CA SER A 164 -25.95 -23.34 17.75
C SER A 164 -24.70 -23.44 16.88
N ILE A 165 -23.71 -22.58 17.16
CA ILE A 165 -22.40 -22.63 16.48
C ILE A 165 -21.64 -23.84 17.04
N SER A 166 -21.24 -24.79 16.17
CA SER A 166 -20.51 -26.00 16.58
C SER A 166 -18.98 -25.85 16.30
N GLY A 167 -18.57 -24.88 15.48
CA GLY A 167 -17.16 -24.66 15.20
C GLY A 167 -16.94 -23.76 13.98
N ILE A 168 -15.67 -23.58 13.66
CA ILE A 168 -15.23 -22.86 12.47
C ILE A 168 -14.72 -23.89 11.46
N LYS A 169 -15.19 -23.80 10.22
CA LYS A 169 -14.75 -24.64 9.11
C LYS A 169 -13.57 -24.03 8.36
N ASN A 170 -13.62 -22.72 8.13
CA ASN A 170 -12.58 -22.00 7.38
C ASN A 170 -12.52 -20.54 7.81
N ILE A 171 -11.32 -19.97 7.78
CA ILE A 171 -11.06 -18.54 7.94
C ILE A 171 -10.12 -18.11 6.82
N SER A 172 -10.47 -17.03 6.13
CA SER A 172 -9.56 -16.29 5.26
C SER A 172 -9.61 -14.81 5.62
N TYR A 173 -8.49 -14.15 5.45
CA TYR A 173 -8.38 -12.71 5.73
C TYR A 173 -7.43 -12.02 4.74
N SER A 174 -7.60 -10.72 4.62
CA SER A 174 -6.70 -9.84 3.87
C SER A 174 -6.63 -8.48 4.54
N TYR A 175 -5.49 -7.82 4.41
CA TYR A 175 -5.31 -6.44 4.82
C TYR A 175 -5.37 -5.52 3.61
N ASN A 176 -5.88 -4.31 3.82
CA ASN A 176 -5.79 -3.21 2.87
C ASN A 176 -5.32 -1.97 3.62
N GLN A 177 -4.23 -1.40 3.15
CA GLN A 177 -3.81 -0.07 3.56
C GLN A 177 -4.43 0.93 2.58
N SER A 178 -5.15 1.89 3.11
CA SER A 178 -5.69 2.99 2.32
C SER A 178 -4.83 4.21 2.59
N GLY A 179 -4.48 4.92 1.53
CA GLY A 179 -3.69 6.14 1.60
C GLY A 179 -4.24 7.18 2.59
N PRO A 180 -3.44 8.18 2.90
CA PRO A 180 -3.65 9.12 3.99
C PRO A 180 -4.98 9.87 3.86
N ARG A 181 -5.63 10.07 5.00
CA ARG A 181 -6.71 11.04 5.13
C ARG A 181 -6.33 12.04 6.21
N PRO A 182 -6.29 13.34 5.89
CA PRO A 182 -6.02 14.35 6.91
C PRO A 182 -7.07 14.26 8.04
N LEU A 183 -6.62 14.22 9.28
CA LEU A 183 -7.46 14.52 10.43
C LEU A 183 -7.69 16.03 10.45
N MET A 184 -8.74 16.48 9.77
CA MET A 184 -9.12 17.90 9.83
C MET A 184 -9.80 18.22 11.17
N GLU A 185 -9.04 18.65 12.15
CA GLU A 185 -9.59 19.46 13.22
C GLU A 185 -9.90 20.85 12.67
N ARG A 186 -11.19 21.21 12.66
CA ARG A 186 -11.68 22.48 12.08
C ARG A 186 -11.02 23.74 12.64
N SER A 187 -10.35 23.68 13.80
CA SER A 187 -9.64 24.80 14.44
C SER A 187 -8.23 25.05 13.91
N ALA A 188 -7.57 24.05 13.35
CA ALA A 188 -6.19 24.17 12.86
C ALA A 188 -6.06 24.90 11.52
N MET A 189 -7.11 24.90 10.68
CA MET A 189 -7.07 25.50 9.34
C MET A 189 -6.79 27.01 9.29
N LYS A 190 -6.88 27.75 10.39
CA LYS A 190 -6.75 29.21 10.38
C LYS A 190 -5.31 29.74 10.49
N ALA A 191 -4.33 28.90 10.82
CA ALA A 191 -2.96 29.34 11.13
C ALA A 191 -1.86 28.64 10.30
N SER A 192 -2.22 27.63 9.51
CA SER A 192 -1.25 26.83 8.74
C SER A 192 -1.11 27.34 7.31
N ASN A 193 0.14 27.42 6.83
CA ASN A 193 0.50 27.79 5.46
C ASN A 193 0.78 26.58 4.56
N SER A 194 0.94 25.39 5.12
CA SER A 194 1.20 24.15 4.40
C SER A 194 0.22 23.05 4.83
N LEU A 195 -0.17 22.15 3.91
CA LEU A 195 -0.92 20.96 4.25
C LEU A 195 -0.09 19.95 5.07
N MET A 196 1.24 20.07 5.05
CA MET A 196 2.16 19.24 5.84
C MET A 196 2.09 19.55 7.35
N ASP A 197 1.63 20.76 7.72
CA ASP A 197 1.45 21.15 9.13
C ASP A 197 0.27 20.44 9.80
N PHE A 198 -0.59 19.76 9.02
CA PHE A 198 -1.72 19.00 9.57
C PHE A 198 -1.29 17.58 9.93
N ALA A 199 -1.73 17.11 11.09
CA ALA A 199 -1.54 15.72 11.47
C ALA A 199 -2.14 14.78 10.41
N GLN A 200 -1.30 13.95 9.84
CA GLN A 200 -1.69 12.95 8.85
C GLN A 200 -1.96 11.62 9.53
N THR A 201 -2.80 10.80 8.91
CA THR A 201 -3.11 9.46 9.42
C THR A 201 -3.12 8.45 8.30
N VAL A 202 -2.72 7.23 8.62
CA VAL A 202 -2.84 6.06 7.74
C VAL A 202 -4.02 5.23 8.22
N SER A 203 -4.83 4.76 7.28
CA SER A 203 -5.94 3.86 7.57
C SER A 203 -5.58 2.45 7.19
N VAL A 204 -5.68 1.56 8.17
CA VAL A 204 -5.46 0.13 7.98
C VAL A 204 -6.78 -0.60 8.14
N SER A 205 -7.13 -1.50 7.25
CA SER A 205 -8.34 -2.30 7.34
C SER A 205 -8.06 -3.78 7.16
N ALA A 206 -8.77 -4.59 7.92
CA ALA A 206 -8.80 -6.05 7.75
C ALA A 206 -10.17 -6.49 7.26
N ASN A 207 -10.19 -7.38 6.26
CA ASN A 207 -11.38 -8.06 5.80
C ASN A 207 -11.25 -9.52 6.15
N VAL A 208 -12.28 -10.10 6.75
CA VAL A 208 -12.32 -11.53 7.10
C VAL A 208 -13.53 -12.20 6.49
N SER A 209 -13.34 -13.44 6.05
CA SER A 209 -14.41 -14.34 5.65
C SER A 209 -14.31 -15.59 6.52
N VAL A 210 -15.32 -15.82 7.35
CA VAL A 210 -15.36 -16.96 8.29
C VAL A 210 -16.55 -17.85 7.98
N THR A 211 -16.28 -19.14 7.75
CA THR A 211 -17.31 -20.16 7.58
C THR A 211 -17.51 -20.90 8.88
N TYR A 212 -18.68 -20.74 9.47
CA TYR A 212 -19.09 -21.43 10.70
C TYR A 212 -19.89 -22.67 10.40
N ASN A 213 -19.68 -23.71 11.19
CA ASN A 213 -20.56 -24.89 11.25
C ASN A 213 -21.67 -24.63 12.27
N PHE A 214 -22.91 -25.03 11.92
CA PHE A 214 -24.07 -24.91 12.78
C PHE A 214 -24.67 -26.31 13.04
N GLN A 215 -25.28 -26.48 14.21
CA GLN A 215 -26.01 -27.66 14.63
C GLN A 215 -27.31 -27.25 15.32
N GLN A 216 -28.29 -28.18 15.27
CA GLN A 216 -29.54 -28.07 16.04
C GLN A 216 -29.31 -28.34 17.51
#